data_e649c156ff6027cc8408c89cfc08155e
#
_entry.id   e649c156ff6027cc8408c89cfc08155e
#
_cell.length_a   1.000
_cell.length_b   1.000
_cell.length_c   1.000
_cell.angle_alpha   90.00
_cell.angle_beta   90.00
_cell.angle_gamma   90.00
#
_symmetry.space_group_name_H-M   'P 1'
#
loop_
_entity.id
_entity.type
_entity.pdbx_description
1 polymer ?
#
loop_
_entity_poly.entity_id
_entity_poly.type
_entity_poly.pdbx_seq_one_letter_code
_entity_poly.pdbx_strand_id
1 'polypeptide(L)'
;MDDLKQFNVTNTLDTNDTLMEDQVMEPVKKSKFIPVLVIVGILLGLGTGFYVAQKQLLLADGQPTMSGNAQVLDSSTNVKVGDIFGSADEKTFRDQAEGILMSGGIDGEGSHHIERGANKSQWVYVTSSVVDLDLLVGDRVTIWGETNQGKKAGWLMDVGRLKVQELNAAP
;
A
#
# COMPACT_ATOMS: atom_id res chain seq x y z
N MET A 1 49.27 4.55 53.34
CA MET A 1 49.61 3.27 52.75
C MET A 1 48.91 3.28 51.41
N ASP A 2 49.55 4.01 50.40
CA ASP A 2 50.48 3.51 49.42
C ASP A 2 49.84 2.46 48.54
N ASP A 3 49.59 2.70 47.29
CA ASP A 3 50.53 2.80 46.21
C ASP A 3 49.92 3.42 44.94
N LEU A 4 50.49 4.53 44.55
CA LEU A 4 50.39 5.12 43.22
C LEU A 4 51.36 4.35 42.29
N LYS A 5 50.85 3.58 41.34
CA LYS A 5 51.65 3.11 40.21
C LYS A 5 51.50 4.04 39.04
N GLN A 6 52.52 4.85 38.87
CA GLN A 6 52.85 5.63 37.69
C GLN A 6 52.97 4.70 36.48
N PHE A 7 52.25 5.01 35.44
CA PHE A 7 52.46 4.40 34.12
C PHE A 7 53.39 5.32 33.31
N ASN A 8 54.57 4.82 33.06
CA ASN A 8 55.64 5.49 32.36
C ASN A 8 55.37 5.46 30.85
N VAL A 9 55.24 6.62 30.23
CA VAL A 9 55.18 6.78 28.79
C VAL A 9 56.62 6.85 28.27
N THR A 10 57.11 5.78 27.67
CA THR A 10 58.32 5.83 26.86
C THR A 10 57.95 6.05 25.41
N ASN A 11 58.30 7.23 24.92
CA ASN A 11 58.44 7.54 23.49
C ASN A 11 59.41 6.58 22.82
N THR A 12 58.98 5.92 21.78
CA THR A 12 59.86 5.48 20.71
C THR A 12 59.35 6.04 19.40
N LEU A 13 60.05 7.07 18.98
CA LEU A 13 60.05 7.55 17.60
C LEU A 13 60.73 6.48 16.75
N ASP A 14 59.99 5.78 15.93
CA ASP A 14 60.53 5.05 14.80
C ASP A 14 60.22 5.80 13.52
N THR A 15 61.22 6.43 13.06
CA THR A 15 61.41 7.04 11.75
C THR A 15 61.51 5.92 10.73
N ASN A 16 60.44 5.66 10.01
CA ASN A 16 60.53 4.97 8.73
C ASN A 16 60.07 5.89 7.63
N ASP A 17 61.02 6.61 7.16
CA ASP A 17 61.10 7.26 5.88
C ASP A 17 60.93 6.19 4.78
N THR A 18 59.72 6.02 4.27
CA THR A 18 59.49 5.20 3.08
C THR A 18 58.92 6.11 2.00
N LEU A 19 59.86 6.46 1.14
CA LEU A 19 59.76 7.03 -0.17
C LEU A 19 58.34 6.96 -0.78
N MET A 20 57.72 8.12 -0.96
CA MET A 20 56.62 8.31 -1.88
C MET A 20 57.12 7.98 -3.28
N GLU A 21 56.82 6.80 -3.73
CA GLU A 21 56.92 6.42 -5.12
C GLU A 21 55.86 7.20 -5.89
N ASP A 22 56.33 8.18 -6.60
CA ASP A 22 55.60 9.03 -7.53
C ASP A 22 55.02 8.13 -8.64
N GLN A 23 53.77 7.66 -8.41
CA GLN A 23 52.98 6.95 -9.42
C GLN A 23 52.58 7.98 -10.48
N VAL A 24 53.49 8.13 -11.46
CA VAL A 24 53.17 8.80 -12.72
C VAL A 24 51.94 8.13 -13.31
N MET A 25 50.78 8.77 -13.15
CA MET A 25 49.57 8.40 -13.87
C MET A 25 49.79 8.61 -15.34
N GLU A 26 49.99 7.51 -16.07
CA GLU A 26 49.97 7.53 -17.52
C GLU A 26 48.63 8.09 -18.00
N PRO A 27 48.59 9.01 -18.98
CA PRO A 27 47.36 9.53 -19.50
C PRO A 27 46.58 8.40 -20.19
N VAL A 28 45.39 8.05 -19.60
CA VAL A 28 44.47 7.11 -20.18
C VAL A 28 44.13 7.57 -21.60
N LYS A 29 44.60 6.82 -22.58
CA LYS A 29 44.35 7.05 -24.01
C LYS A 29 42.87 7.00 -24.24
N LYS A 30 42.22 8.17 -24.36
CA LYS A 30 40.77 8.28 -24.59
C LYS A 30 40.42 7.54 -25.89
N SER A 31 39.87 6.33 -25.75
CA SER A 31 39.36 5.55 -26.87
C SER A 31 38.19 6.30 -27.48
N LYS A 32 38.27 6.61 -28.77
CA LYS A 32 37.21 7.27 -29.55
C LYS A 32 35.94 6.42 -29.67
N PHE A 33 35.96 5.15 -29.21
CA PHE A 33 34.85 4.22 -29.25
C PHE A 33 33.92 4.31 -28.02
N ILE A 34 34.40 4.89 -26.90
CA ILE A 34 33.59 5.03 -25.68
C ILE A 34 32.33 5.84 -25.90
N PRO A 35 32.34 7.02 -26.56
CA PRO A 35 31.10 7.80 -26.76
C PRO A 35 30.10 7.10 -27.68
N VAL A 36 30.55 6.32 -28.66
CA VAL A 36 29.66 5.57 -29.57
C VAL A 36 28.95 4.45 -28.82
N LEU A 37 29.64 3.74 -27.92
CA LEU A 37 29.07 2.65 -27.12
C LEU A 37 28.02 3.17 -26.14
N VAL A 38 28.23 4.36 -25.56
CA VAL A 38 27.27 5.00 -24.66
C VAL A 38 25.99 5.42 -25.43
N ILE A 39 26.13 6.00 -26.63
CA ILE A 39 24.99 6.40 -27.46
C ILE A 39 24.17 5.19 -27.88
N VAL A 40 24.80 4.09 -28.27
CA VAL A 40 24.11 2.84 -28.64
C VAL A 40 23.37 2.25 -27.44
N GLY A 41 23.98 2.29 -26.25
CA GLY A 41 23.33 1.84 -24.99
C GLY A 41 22.09 2.65 -24.65
N ILE A 42 22.12 3.97 -24.81
CA ILE A 42 20.97 4.86 -24.56
C ILE A 42 19.83 4.58 -25.57
N LEU A 43 20.14 4.42 -26.85
CA LEU A 43 19.14 4.14 -27.88
C LEU A 43 18.49 2.77 -27.68
N LEU A 44 19.27 1.75 -27.31
CA LEU A 44 18.72 0.42 -26.97
C LEU A 44 17.88 0.46 -25.69
N GLY A 45 18.31 1.23 -24.67
CA GLY A 45 17.58 1.40 -23.41
C GLY A 45 16.24 2.09 -23.62
N LEU A 46 16.18 3.17 -24.42
CA LEU A 46 14.95 3.89 -24.75
C LEU A 46 13.99 3.03 -25.58
N GLY A 47 14.52 2.27 -26.56
CA GLY A 47 13.70 1.37 -27.37
C GLY A 47 13.07 0.22 -26.58
N THR A 48 13.86 -0.44 -25.75
CA THR A 48 13.37 -1.54 -24.92
C THR A 48 12.45 -1.05 -23.81
N GLY A 49 12.76 0.09 -23.19
CA GLY A 49 11.90 0.71 -22.17
C GLY A 49 10.53 1.11 -22.73
N PHE A 50 10.49 1.71 -23.91
CA PHE A 50 9.25 2.07 -24.57
C PHE A 50 8.41 0.84 -24.98
N TYR A 51 9.07 -0.20 -25.50
CA TYR A 51 8.38 -1.44 -25.89
C TYR A 51 7.76 -2.16 -24.68
N VAL A 52 8.48 -2.23 -23.56
CA VAL A 52 7.96 -2.82 -22.31
C VAL A 52 6.81 -1.99 -21.75
N ALA A 53 6.92 -0.64 -21.77
CA ALA A 53 5.87 0.25 -21.32
C ALA A 53 4.59 0.10 -22.16
N GLN A 54 4.69 -0.03 -23.48
CA GLN A 54 3.51 -0.29 -24.32
C GLN A 54 2.88 -1.65 -24.06
N LYS A 55 3.68 -2.69 -23.79
CA LYS A 55 3.13 -4.02 -23.43
C LYS A 55 2.41 -4.00 -22.10
N GLN A 56 2.92 -3.25 -21.11
CA GLN A 56 2.23 -3.07 -19.84
C GLN A 56 0.91 -2.30 -19.97
N LEU A 57 0.86 -1.30 -20.87
CA LEU A 57 -0.38 -0.55 -21.11
C LEU A 57 -1.47 -1.41 -21.78
N LEU A 58 -1.09 -2.39 -22.60
CA LEU A 58 -2.03 -3.31 -23.27
C LEU A 58 -2.45 -4.50 -22.38
N LEU A 59 -1.69 -4.78 -21.30
CA LEU A 59 -2.00 -5.82 -20.32
C LEU A 59 -2.68 -5.25 -19.07
N ALA A 60 -2.85 -3.93 -18.98
CA ALA A 60 -3.50 -3.24 -17.88
C ALA A 60 -5.04 -3.25 -17.97
N ASP A 61 -5.60 -4.04 -18.88
CA ASP A 61 -7.04 -4.33 -18.87
C ASP A 61 -7.29 -5.45 -17.86
N GLY A 62 -7.48 -5.07 -16.60
CA GLY A 62 -7.90 -6.00 -15.53
C GLY A 62 -7.04 -6.07 -14.26
N GLN A 63 -5.99 -5.27 -14.09
CA GLN A 63 -5.40 -5.13 -12.76
C GLN A 63 -5.97 -3.90 -12.05
N PRO A 64 -6.55 -4.06 -10.84
CA PRO A 64 -6.88 -2.90 -10.02
C PRO A 64 -5.56 -2.22 -9.66
N THR A 65 -5.27 -1.10 -10.31
CA THR A 65 -4.26 -0.17 -9.81
C THR A 65 -4.74 0.24 -8.42
N MET A 66 -4.05 -0.22 -7.39
CA MET A 66 -4.22 0.24 -6.02
C MET A 66 -3.70 1.69 -5.91
N SER A 67 -4.30 2.58 -6.68
CA SER A 67 -4.18 4.02 -6.47
C SER A 67 -5.36 4.39 -5.59
N GLY A 68 -5.11 4.39 -4.29
CA GLY A 68 -6.11 4.62 -3.27
C GLY A 68 -6.61 6.05 -3.21
N ASN A 69 -7.23 6.51 -4.27
CA ASN A 69 -8.08 7.70 -4.20
C ASN A 69 -9.44 7.25 -3.69
N ALA A 70 -9.61 7.26 -2.36
CA ALA A 70 -10.93 7.11 -1.77
C ALA A 70 -11.80 8.26 -2.25
N GLN A 71 -12.95 7.92 -2.80
CA GLN A 71 -13.95 8.88 -3.28
C GLN A 71 -14.97 9.16 -2.17
N VAL A 72 -15.54 10.35 -2.20
CA VAL A 72 -16.74 10.64 -1.41
C VAL A 72 -17.93 10.08 -2.17
N LEU A 73 -18.67 9.19 -1.54
CA LEU A 73 -19.90 8.62 -2.10
C LEU A 73 -21.05 9.57 -1.84
N ASP A 74 -21.69 10.02 -2.90
CA ASP A 74 -22.92 10.80 -2.85
C ASP A 74 -23.94 10.25 -3.87
N SER A 75 -25.17 10.71 -3.80
CA SER A 75 -26.27 10.25 -4.67
C SER A 75 -26.06 10.51 -6.16
N SER A 76 -25.07 11.32 -6.55
CA SER A 76 -24.71 11.58 -7.94
C SER A 76 -23.56 10.68 -8.43
N THR A 77 -22.96 9.90 -7.53
CA THR A 77 -21.82 9.05 -7.84
C THR A 77 -22.25 7.85 -8.67
N ASN A 78 -21.69 7.69 -9.85
CA ASN A 78 -21.87 6.47 -10.64
C ASN A 78 -20.94 5.39 -10.14
N VAL A 79 -21.43 4.54 -9.24
CA VAL A 79 -20.66 3.45 -8.61
C VAL A 79 -20.26 2.39 -9.62
N LYS A 80 -19.01 1.95 -9.54
CA LYS A 80 -18.43 0.90 -10.39
C LYS A 80 -17.74 -0.16 -9.55
N VAL A 81 -17.64 -1.35 -10.11
CA VAL A 81 -16.80 -2.41 -9.52
C VAL A 81 -15.36 -1.93 -9.40
N GLY A 82 -14.78 -2.11 -8.22
CA GLY A 82 -13.43 -1.66 -7.88
C GLY A 82 -13.36 -0.30 -7.21
N ASP A 83 -14.44 0.50 -7.22
CA ASP A 83 -14.49 1.80 -6.55
C ASP A 83 -14.28 1.65 -5.04
N ILE A 84 -13.61 2.65 -4.47
CA ILE A 84 -13.25 2.69 -3.06
C ILE A 84 -13.80 3.99 -2.46
N PHE A 85 -14.51 3.85 -1.34
CA PHE A 85 -15.13 4.94 -0.61
C PHE A 85 -14.61 5.01 0.83
N GLY A 86 -14.63 6.19 1.44
CA GLY A 86 -14.15 6.43 2.80
C GLY A 86 -12.66 6.73 2.89
N SER A 87 -11.95 6.11 3.82
CA SER A 87 -10.51 6.37 4.03
C SER A 87 -9.64 5.85 2.88
N ALA A 88 -8.67 6.63 2.46
CA ALA A 88 -7.66 6.21 1.48
C ALA A 88 -6.67 5.19 2.03
N ASP A 89 -6.44 5.18 3.35
CA ASP A 89 -5.45 4.31 4.00
C ASP A 89 -6.08 3.00 4.48
N GLU A 90 -5.65 1.90 3.88
CA GLU A 90 -6.07 0.54 4.29
C GLU A 90 -5.48 0.11 5.64
N LYS A 91 -4.33 0.66 6.01
CA LYS A 91 -3.60 0.24 7.22
C LYS A 91 -4.19 0.83 8.49
N THR A 92 -5.05 1.83 8.37
CA THR A 92 -5.73 2.44 9.51
C THR A 92 -6.66 1.44 10.21
N PHE A 93 -7.27 0.55 9.45
CA PHE A 93 -8.25 -0.40 9.95
C PHE A 93 -7.68 -1.83 9.95
N ARG A 94 -7.90 -2.54 11.06
CA ARG A 94 -7.39 -3.91 11.24
C ARG A 94 -8.41 -4.97 10.84
N ASP A 95 -9.69 -4.65 11.04
CA ASP A 95 -10.78 -5.59 10.83
C ASP A 95 -11.35 -5.43 9.43
N GLN A 96 -11.64 -6.55 8.80
CA GLN A 96 -12.14 -6.63 7.45
C GLN A 96 -13.26 -7.66 7.36
N ALA A 97 -14.29 -7.34 6.58
CA ALA A 97 -15.34 -8.30 6.23
C ALA A 97 -15.72 -8.13 4.75
N GLU A 98 -16.25 -9.22 4.16
CA GLU A 98 -16.76 -9.23 2.80
C GLU A 98 -18.11 -9.93 2.77
N GLY A 99 -19.03 -9.43 1.94
CA GLY A 99 -20.35 -9.98 1.73
C GLY A 99 -21.28 -9.01 1.01
N ILE A 100 -22.58 -9.29 1.02
CA ILE A 100 -23.60 -8.45 0.41
C ILE A 100 -24.07 -7.45 1.45
N LEU A 101 -24.04 -6.17 1.12
CA LEU A 101 -24.51 -5.10 1.99
C LEU A 101 -26.03 -5.01 1.94
N MET A 102 -26.65 -5.13 3.10
CA MET A 102 -28.10 -5.07 3.26
C MET A 102 -28.51 -4.00 4.27
N SER A 103 -29.67 -3.42 4.07
CA SER A 103 -30.23 -2.45 5.00
C SER A 103 -30.76 -3.14 6.26
N GLY A 104 -30.67 -2.44 7.39
CA GLY A 104 -31.16 -2.86 8.68
C GLY A 104 -30.12 -3.43 9.62
N GLY A 105 -30.24 -3.06 10.89
CA GLY A 105 -29.43 -3.54 12.00
C GLY A 105 -30.13 -4.63 12.82
N ILE A 106 -29.65 -4.84 14.04
CA ILE A 106 -30.24 -5.73 15.03
C ILE A 106 -30.50 -4.98 16.35
N ASP A 107 -31.76 -4.87 16.74
CA ASP A 107 -32.19 -4.25 18.01
C ASP A 107 -31.56 -2.85 18.25
N GLY A 108 -31.41 -2.04 17.17
CA GLY A 108 -30.84 -0.70 17.21
C GLY A 108 -29.31 -0.67 17.13
N GLU A 109 -28.65 -1.80 16.94
CA GLU A 109 -27.21 -1.87 16.69
C GLU A 109 -26.95 -2.05 15.20
N GLY A 110 -26.10 -1.18 14.62
CA GLY A 110 -25.88 -1.07 13.19
C GLY A 110 -27.05 -0.43 12.45
N SER A 111 -26.78 0.26 11.35
CA SER A 111 -27.78 0.74 10.40
C SER A 111 -27.98 -0.27 9.26
N HIS A 112 -26.94 -1.01 8.96
CA HIS A 112 -26.87 -2.02 7.90
C HIS A 112 -26.22 -3.30 8.44
N HIS A 113 -26.16 -4.33 7.59
CA HIS A 113 -25.39 -5.54 7.86
C HIS A 113 -24.78 -6.08 6.57
N ILE A 114 -23.69 -6.83 6.73
CA ILE A 114 -23.08 -7.59 5.66
C ILE A 114 -23.54 -9.04 5.79
N GLU A 115 -24.26 -9.51 4.78
CA GLU A 115 -24.61 -10.92 4.67
C GLU A 115 -23.44 -11.73 4.16
N ARG A 116 -22.99 -12.66 5.02
CA ARG A 116 -21.91 -13.61 4.73
C ARG A 116 -22.26 -14.98 5.29
N GLY A 117 -22.17 -15.99 4.44
CA GLY A 117 -22.55 -17.34 4.83
C GLY A 117 -24.07 -17.53 4.98
N ALA A 118 -24.47 -18.70 5.44
CA ALA A 118 -25.87 -19.13 5.44
C ALA A 118 -26.69 -18.68 6.66
N ASN A 119 -26.03 -18.19 7.72
CA ASN A 119 -26.67 -17.91 9.01
C ASN A 119 -26.44 -16.48 9.47
N LYS A 120 -27.45 -15.89 10.10
CA LYS A 120 -27.40 -14.55 10.69
C LYS A 120 -26.30 -14.39 11.75
N SER A 121 -25.88 -15.47 12.39
CA SER A 121 -24.77 -15.46 13.37
C SER A 121 -23.41 -15.14 12.72
N GLN A 122 -23.30 -15.23 11.39
CA GLN A 122 -22.11 -14.89 10.62
C GLN A 122 -22.14 -13.48 10.05
N TRP A 123 -23.27 -12.79 10.17
CA TRP A 123 -23.43 -11.45 9.66
C TRP A 123 -22.61 -10.45 10.47
N VAL A 124 -22.18 -9.41 9.79
CA VAL A 124 -21.49 -8.27 10.42
C VAL A 124 -22.44 -7.09 10.38
N TYR A 125 -22.85 -6.61 11.54
CA TYR A 125 -23.67 -5.40 11.64
C TYR A 125 -22.77 -4.18 11.54
N VAL A 126 -23.18 -3.19 10.76
CA VAL A 126 -22.30 -2.09 10.40
C VAL A 126 -22.97 -0.73 10.57
N THR A 127 -22.15 0.25 10.90
CA THR A 127 -22.40 1.67 10.80
C THR A 127 -21.30 2.33 9.99
N SER A 128 -21.52 3.53 9.50
CA SER A 128 -20.47 4.37 8.96
C SER A 128 -20.82 5.84 9.12
N SER A 129 -19.83 6.65 9.44
CA SER A 129 -19.93 8.12 9.45
C SER A 129 -19.27 8.76 8.23
N VAL A 130 -18.56 7.96 7.42
CA VAL A 130 -17.75 8.44 6.29
C VAL A 130 -18.19 7.91 4.94
N VAL A 131 -19.02 6.85 4.92
CA VAL A 131 -19.58 6.25 3.70
C VAL A 131 -21.10 6.19 3.84
N ASP A 132 -21.83 6.68 2.85
CA ASP A 132 -23.28 6.49 2.77
C ASP A 132 -23.58 5.06 2.29
N LEU A 133 -23.88 4.18 3.26
CA LEU A 133 -24.11 2.77 3.00
C LEU A 133 -25.43 2.51 2.25
N ASP A 134 -26.41 3.40 2.35
CA ASP A 134 -27.71 3.25 1.66
C ASP A 134 -27.55 3.19 0.14
N LEU A 135 -26.53 3.87 -0.40
CA LEU A 135 -26.25 3.91 -1.84
C LEU A 135 -25.64 2.63 -2.40
N LEU A 136 -25.23 1.71 -1.53
CA LEU A 136 -24.54 0.46 -1.88
C LEU A 136 -25.30 -0.79 -1.45
N VAL A 137 -26.55 -0.60 -0.99
CA VAL A 137 -27.40 -1.73 -0.60
C VAL A 137 -27.68 -2.63 -1.80
N GLY A 138 -27.44 -3.93 -1.63
CA GLY A 138 -27.56 -4.95 -2.68
C GLY A 138 -26.24 -5.28 -3.36
N ASP A 139 -25.18 -4.51 -3.14
CA ASP A 139 -23.87 -4.76 -3.72
C ASP A 139 -23.03 -5.69 -2.84
N ARG A 140 -22.16 -6.48 -3.48
CA ARG A 140 -21.10 -7.20 -2.77
C ARG A 140 -19.93 -6.25 -2.53
N VAL A 141 -19.55 -6.14 -1.28
CA VAL A 141 -18.52 -5.19 -0.85
C VAL A 141 -17.51 -5.86 0.06
N THR A 142 -16.29 -5.32 0.06
CA THR A 142 -15.31 -5.54 1.11
C THR A 142 -15.24 -4.28 1.95
N ILE A 143 -15.37 -4.42 3.25
CA ILE A 143 -15.32 -3.33 4.21
C ILE A 143 -14.13 -3.47 5.14
N TRP A 144 -13.58 -2.33 5.56
CA TRP A 144 -12.57 -2.22 6.60
C TRP A 144 -13.06 -1.23 7.64
N GLY A 145 -12.85 -1.55 8.90
CA GLY A 145 -13.34 -0.73 9.97
C GLY A 145 -12.78 -1.09 11.33
N GLU A 146 -13.42 -0.58 12.34
CA GLU A 146 -13.11 -0.84 13.74
C GLU A 146 -14.24 -1.67 14.37
N THR A 147 -13.87 -2.81 14.94
CA THR A 147 -14.83 -3.67 15.65
C THR A 147 -15.18 -3.07 17.00
N ASN A 148 -16.47 -2.91 17.23
CA ASN A 148 -17.03 -2.43 18.47
C ASN A 148 -17.74 -3.57 19.21
N GLN A 149 -17.88 -3.44 20.52
CA GLN A 149 -18.62 -4.41 21.31
C GLN A 149 -20.13 -4.17 21.20
N GLY A 150 -20.83 -5.06 20.49
CA GLY A 150 -22.28 -5.08 20.44
C GLY A 150 -22.88 -5.77 21.68
N LYS A 151 -24.13 -5.42 22.00
CA LYS A 151 -24.94 -6.11 23.03
C LYS A 151 -25.76 -7.25 22.43
N LYS A 152 -26.17 -7.08 21.19
CA LYS A 152 -27.00 -8.00 20.38
C LYS A 152 -26.29 -8.49 19.14
N ALA A 153 -25.55 -7.59 18.48
CA ALA A 153 -24.73 -7.93 17.36
C ALA A 153 -23.56 -8.82 17.80
N GLY A 154 -23.42 -9.99 17.18
CA GLY A 154 -22.27 -10.86 17.41
C GLY A 154 -20.97 -10.27 16.88
N TRP A 155 -21.10 -9.43 15.83
CA TRP A 155 -20.02 -8.63 15.29
C TRP A 155 -20.57 -7.27 14.84
N LEU A 156 -20.13 -6.20 15.51
CA LEU A 156 -20.49 -4.81 15.17
C LEU A 156 -19.24 -4.08 14.72
N MET A 157 -19.31 -3.41 13.55
CA MET A 157 -18.17 -2.70 12.98
C MET A 157 -18.56 -1.28 12.56
N ASP A 158 -17.71 -0.31 12.88
CA ASP A 158 -17.79 1.03 12.31
C ASP A 158 -16.90 1.08 11.05
N VAL A 159 -17.55 1.24 9.88
CA VAL A 159 -16.89 1.13 8.58
C VAL A 159 -16.22 2.45 8.24
N GLY A 160 -14.90 2.43 8.10
CA GLY A 160 -14.10 3.57 7.69
C GLY A 160 -13.70 3.54 6.22
N ARG A 161 -13.76 2.38 5.57
CA ARG A 161 -13.40 2.18 4.16
C ARG A 161 -14.24 1.06 3.56
N LEU A 162 -14.63 1.21 2.31
CA LEU A 162 -15.41 0.22 1.57
C LEU A 162 -14.91 0.13 0.13
N LYS A 163 -14.85 -1.09 -0.41
CA LYS A 163 -14.57 -1.36 -1.83
C LYS A 163 -15.70 -2.18 -2.42
N VAL A 164 -16.17 -1.75 -3.58
CA VAL A 164 -17.20 -2.47 -4.34
C VAL A 164 -16.57 -3.64 -5.09
N GLN A 165 -17.09 -4.84 -4.89
CA GLN A 165 -16.64 -6.06 -5.56
C GLN A 165 -17.57 -6.47 -6.70
N GLU A 166 -18.89 -6.30 -6.52
CA GLU A 166 -19.91 -6.67 -7.49
C GLU A 166 -21.14 -5.79 -7.27
N LEU A 167 -21.76 -5.34 -8.35
CA LEU A 167 -22.99 -4.56 -8.30
C LEU A 167 -24.22 -5.48 -8.41
N ASN A 168 -25.28 -5.14 -7.67
CA ASN A 168 -26.55 -5.88 -7.66
C ASN A 168 -26.36 -7.38 -7.39
N ALA A 169 -25.54 -7.70 -6.40
CA ALA A 169 -25.23 -9.08 -6.00
C ALA A 169 -26.32 -9.71 -5.11
N ALA A 170 -27.24 -8.91 -4.58
CA ALA A 170 -28.40 -9.42 -3.86
C ALA A 170 -29.36 -10.15 -4.82
N PRO A 171 -29.96 -11.28 -4.41
CA PRO A 171 -30.89 -12.04 -5.22
C PRO A 171 -32.20 -11.32 -5.46
#